data_ad69ad86d93c03ea132942bab1e43c66
#
_entry.id   ad69ad86d93c03ea132942bab1e43c66
#
_cell.length_a   1.000
_cell.length_b   1.000
_cell.length_c   1.000
_cell.angle_alpha   90.00
_cell.angle_beta   90.00
_cell.angle_gamma   90.00
#
_symmetry.space_group_name_H-M   'P 1'
#
loop_
_entity.id
_entity.type
_entity.pdbx_description
1 polymer ?
#
loop_
_entity_poly.entity_id
_entity_poly.type
_entity_poly.pdbx_seq_one_letter_code
_entity_poly.pdbx_strand_id
1 'polypeptide(L)'
;PIVVQNLFQVLYNLADTFWLGRYSTEALSAITFAFPIVFLMISLALGVSVAGSVLVAQHTGAGNEERAAYAASQTMAYAAVISVVLGALGYVLVDDVTALLGVNETVAPLVVEYMRVYAVGLFAVFGFAVFMALMRGYGDTVTPMYVMAGSVVLNILLDPIFIFGFDANPLFGALGLGGLEAAALDATGFTGWGIGGAAIATVGSRALALLVGLQIMFRGDRGVRIRLSEMLPDPEFGKTVLGIGLPASAEGAARSVSITALLVVVANFPNAV
;
A
#
# COMPACT_ATOMS: atom_id res chain seq x y z
N PRO A 1 7.64 15.41 11.59
CA PRO A 1 7.76 14.35 10.57
C PRO A 1 6.47 13.57 10.36
N ILE A 2 5.78 13.10 11.42
CA ILE A 2 4.54 12.28 11.30
C ILE A 2 3.42 13.02 10.55
N VAL A 3 3.18 14.29 10.87
CA VAL A 3 2.20 15.13 10.16
C VAL A 3 2.53 15.23 8.68
N VAL A 4 3.82 15.38 8.34
CA VAL A 4 4.29 15.42 6.95
C VAL A 4 4.07 14.08 6.24
N GLN A 5 4.28 12.94 6.94
CA GLN A 5 3.98 11.62 6.39
C GLN A 5 2.49 11.47 6.07
N ASN A 6 1.61 11.95 6.95
CA ASN A 6 0.16 11.92 6.71
C ASN A 6 -0.22 12.82 5.51
N LEU A 7 0.42 13.98 5.38
CA LEU A 7 0.22 14.85 4.21
C LEU A 7 0.67 14.16 2.92
N PHE A 8 1.81 13.48 2.93
CA PHE A 8 2.27 12.69 1.79
C PHE A 8 1.28 11.57 1.43
N GLN A 9 0.65 10.92 2.42
CA GLN A 9 -0.38 9.91 2.14
C GLN A 9 -1.62 10.54 1.47
N VAL A 10 -2.03 11.74 1.89
CA VAL A 10 -3.13 12.46 1.25
C VAL A 10 -2.76 12.84 -0.18
N LEU A 11 -1.55 13.37 -0.41
CA LEU A 11 -1.06 13.70 -1.75
C LEU A 11 -1.00 12.48 -2.67
N TYR A 12 -0.58 11.33 -2.13
CA TYR A 12 -0.57 10.06 -2.83
C TYR A 12 -1.97 9.69 -3.34
N ASN A 13 -2.95 9.64 -2.43
CA ASN A 13 -4.32 9.29 -2.79
C ASN A 13 -4.95 10.32 -3.75
N LEU A 14 -4.59 11.59 -3.60
CA LEU A 14 -5.08 12.65 -4.48
C LEU A 14 -4.52 12.52 -5.91
N ALA A 15 -3.24 12.12 -6.04
CA ALA A 15 -2.62 11.88 -7.35
C ALA A 15 -3.29 10.73 -8.09
N ASP A 16 -3.48 9.57 -7.42
CA ASP A 16 -4.18 8.42 -7.99
C ASP A 16 -5.59 8.82 -8.46
N THR A 17 -6.35 9.50 -7.59
CA THR A 17 -7.71 9.95 -7.90
C THR A 17 -7.74 10.93 -9.07
N PHE A 18 -6.77 11.87 -9.12
CA PHE A 18 -6.66 12.85 -10.18
C PHE A 18 -6.39 12.22 -11.56
N TRP A 19 -5.43 11.31 -11.62
CA TRP A 19 -5.07 10.67 -12.89
C TRP A 19 -6.16 9.70 -13.36
N LEU A 20 -6.74 8.90 -12.46
CA LEU A 20 -7.85 8.00 -12.80
C LEU A 20 -9.11 8.76 -13.20
N GLY A 21 -9.41 9.88 -12.55
CA GLY A 21 -10.54 10.74 -12.93
C GLY A 21 -10.35 11.41 -14.31
N ARG A 22 -9.11 11.59 -14.75
CA ARG A 22 -8.80 12.02 -16.13
C ARG A 22 -8.86 10.89 -17.14
N TYR A 23 -8.64 9.67 -16.70
CA TYR A 23 -8.66 8.49 -17.56
C TYR A 23 -10.10 8.10 -17.93
N SER A 24 -10.94 7.83 -16.93
CA SER A 24 -12.37 7.58 -17.15
C SER A 24 -13.19 7.70 -15.86
N THR A 25 -14.50 7.94 -16.00
CA THR A 25 -15.45 7.95 -14.87
C THR A 25 -15.62 6.57 -14.26
N GLU A 26 -15.56 5.54 -15.10
CA GLU A 26 -15.66 4.12 -14.69
C GLU A 26 -14.43 3.73 -13.83
N ALA A 27 -13.22 4.15 -14.22
CA ALA A 27 -12.00 3.91 -13.44
C ALA A 27 -12.04 4.63 -12.08
N LEU A 28 -12.57 5.87 -12.04
CA LEU A 28 -12.77 6.59 -10.79
C LEU A 28 -13.80 5.90 -9.89
N SER A 29 -14.88 5.38 -10.47
CA SER A 29 -15.87 4.60 -9.76
C SER A 29 -15.27 3.30 -9.23
N ALA A 30 -14.46 2.61 -10.04
CA ALA A 30 -13.83 1.36 -9.66
C ALA A 30 -12.91 1.51 -8.44
N ILE A 31 -12.08 2.57 -8.38
CA ILE A 31 -11.22 2.78 -7.20
C ILE A 31 -12.03 3.10 -5.94
N THR A 32 -13.20 3.75 -6.09
CA THR A 32 -14.10 4.03 -4.97
C THR A 32 -14.63 2.73 -4.35
N PHE A 33 -14.96 1.72 -5.15
CA PHE A 33 -15.34 0.39 -4.66
C PHE A 33 -14.15 -0.44 -4.18
N ALA A 34 -12.99 -0.31 -4.81
CA ALA A 34 -11.78 -1.02 -4.39
C ALA A 34 -11.23 -0.52 -3.03
N PHE A 35 -11.37 0.78 -2.74
CA PHE A 35 -10.77 1.41 -1.57
C PHE A 35 -11.13 0.76 -0.22
N PRO A 36 -12.41 0.43 0.09
CA PRO A 36 -12.75 -0.24 1.34
C PRO A 36 -12.12 -1.63 1.47
N ILE A 37 -12.00 -2.37 0.36
CA ILE A 37 -11.40 -3.70 0.34
C ILE A 37 -9.89 -3.58 0.62
N VAL A 38 -9.22 -2.66 -0.07
CA VAL A 38 -7.81 -2.32 0.16
C VAL A 38 -7.59 -1.91 1.61
N PHE A 39 -8.48 -1.06 2.16
CA PHE A 39 -8.39 -0.62 3.55
C PHE A 39 -8.60 -1.76 4.55
N LEU A 40 -9.48 -2.71 4.25
CA LEU A 40 -9.64 -3.92 5.06
C LEU A 40 -8.34 -4.75 5.08
N MET A 41 -7.71 -4.94 3.93
CA MET A 41 -6.42 -5.64 3.84
C MET A 41 -5.32 -4.91 4.62
N ILE A 42 -5.25 -3.58 4.50
CA ILE A 42 -4.27 -2.74 5.21
C ILE A 42 -4.56 -2.72 6.73
N SER A 43 -5.81 -2.84 7.16
CA SER A 43 -6.14 -2.83 8.60
C SER A 43 -5.48 -3.97 9.37
N LEU A 44 -5.28 -5.11 8.72
CA LEU A 44 -4.53 -6.23 9.28
C LEU A 44 -3.02 -5.91 9.36
N ALA A 45 -2.49 -5.17 8.38
CA ALA A 45 -1.13 -4.63 8.44
C ALA A 45 -0.94 -3.67 9.61
N LEU A 46 -1.95 -2.84 9.88
CA LEU A 46 -1.90 -1.90 11.00
C LEU A 46 -1.70 -2.64 12.34
N GLY A 47 -2.39 -3.76 12.57
CA GLY A 47 -2.22 -4.54 13.79
C GLY A 47 -0.80 -5.06 13.97
N VAL A 48 -0.21 -5.65 12.94
CA VAL A 48 1.19 -6.12 12.97
C VAL A 48 2.15 -4.94 13.15
N SER A 49 1.89 -3.82 12.47
CA SER A 49 2.70 -2.61 12.55
C SER A 49 2.68 -2.00 13.96
N VAL A 50 1.50 -1.94 14.59
CA VAL A 50 1.33 -1.43 15.96
C VAL A 50 2.06 -2.34 16.93
N ALA A 51 1.87 -3.65 16.86
CA ALA A 51 2.54 -4.61 17.74
C ALA A 51 4.07 -4.51 17.62
N GLY A 52 4.59 -4.49 16.39
CA GLY A 52 6.03 -4.34 16.13
C GLY A 52 6.59 -3.01 16.67
N SER A 53 5.89 -1.90 16.40
CA SER A 53 6.29 -0.58 16.89
C SER A 53 6.34 -0.52 18.42
N VAL A 54 5.34 -1.08 19.10
CA VAL A 54 5.28 -1.13 20.57
C VAL A 54 6.42 -1.97 21.14
N LEU A 55 6.66 -3.17 20.60
CA LEU A 55 7.71 -4.06 21.09
C LEU A 55 9.11 -3.48 20.86
N VAL A 56 9.34 -2.89 19.68
CA VAL A 56 10.61 -2.19 19.41
C VAL A 56 10.79 -1.01 20.37
N ALA A 57 9.76 -0.18 20.58
CA ALA A 57 9.84 0.96 21.49
C ALA A 57 10.12 0.55 22.93
N GLN A 58 9.48 -0.52 23.43
CA GLN A 58 9.71 -1.06 24.76
C GLN A 58 11.15 -1.52 24.97
N HIS A 59 11.69 -2.29 24.00
CA HIS A 59 13.06 -2.80 24.11
C HIS A 59 14.10 -1.70 23.92
N THR A 60 13.87 -0.77 23.01
CA THR A 60 14.76 0.40 22.81
C THR A 60 14.76 1.28 24.07
N GLY A 61 13.57 1.56 24.64
CA GLY A 61 13.45 2.34 25.89
C GLY A 61 14.10 1.65 27.10
N ALA A 62 14.19 0.34 27.11
CA ALA A 62 14.90 -0.45 28.12
C ALA A 62 16.42 -0.58 27.86
N GLY A 63 16.94 0.04 26.80
CA GLY A 63 18.34 -0.07 26.42
C GLY A 63 18.76 -1.44 25.87
N ASN A 64 17.81 -2.28 25.47
CA ASN A 64 18.05 -3.63 24.94
C ASN A 64 17.93 -3.68 23.42
N GLU A 65 18.98 -3.22 22.75
CA GLU A 65 19.02 -3.14 21.29
C GLU A 65 18.94 -4.51 20.59
N GLU A 66 19.46 -5.58 21.23
CA GLU A 66 19.37 -6.93 20.67
C GLU A 66 17.92 -7.43 20.62
N ARG A 67 17.15 -7.21 21.68
CA ARG A 67 15.74 -7.56 21.70
C ARG A 67 14.90 -6.65 20.79
N ALA A 68 15.28 -5.39 20.64
CA ALA A 68 14.64 -4.51 19.68
C ALA A 68 14.87 -4.99 18.24
N ALA A 69 16.10 -5.41 17.90
CA ALA A 69 16.44 -6.00 16.61
C ALA A 69 15.69 -7.31 16.35
N TYR A 70 15.62 -8.18 17.37
CA TYR A 70 14.83 -9.41 17.29
C TYR A 70 13.34 -9.12 17.04
N ALA A 71 12.73 -8.23 17.82
CA ALA A 71 11.34 -7.85 17.64
C ALA A 71 11.06 -7.27 16.26
N ALA A 72 11.96 -6.44 15.73
CA ALA A 72 11.85 -5.90 14.38
C ALA A 72 11.96 -6.98 13.30
N SER A 73 12.92 -7.91 13.44
CA SER A 73 13.13 -9.03 12.51
C SER A 73 11.92 -9.95 12.48
N GLN A 74 11.40 -10.33 13.63
CA GLN A 74 10.19 -11.17 13.75
C GLN A 74 8.94 -10.46 13.19
N THR A 75 8.76 -9.18 13.50
CA THR A 75 7.62 -8.41 12.97
C THR A 75 7.64 -8.35 11.45
N MET A 76 8.82 -8.13 10.84
CA MET A 76 8.97 -8.12 9.38
C MET A 76 8.70 -9.50 8.77
N ALA A 77 9.12 -10.58 9.44
CA ALA A 77 8.84 -11.96 9.00
C ALA A 77 7.34 -12.27 9.04
N TYR A 78 6.65 -11.94 10.13
CA TYR A 78 5.20 -12.09 10.24
C TYR A 78 4.46 -11.23 9.22
N ALA A 79 4.91 -10.00 8.99
CA ALA A 79 4.36 -9.14 7.95
C ALA A 79 4.47 -9.78 6.56
N ALA A 80 5.60 -10.40 6.25
CA ALA A 80 5.81 -11.10 4.98
C ALA A 80 4.85 -12.29 4.84
N VAL A 81 4.75 -13.15 5.83
CA VAL A 81 3.86 -14.33 5.81
C VAL A 81 2.39 -13.90 5.68
N ILE A 82 1.95 -12.97 6.52
CA ILE A 82 0.56 -12.52 6.54
C ILE A 82 0.19 -11.83 5.21
N SER A 83 1.07 -10.99 4.67
CA SER A 83 0.79 -10.30 3.40
C SER A 83 0.70 -11.26 2.21
N VAL A 84 1.52 -12.31 2.17
CA VAL A 84 1.44 -13.34 1.14
C VAL A 84 0.13 -14.12 1.25
N VAL A 85 -0.26 -14.53 2.46
CA VAL A 85 -1.53 -15.25 2.68
C VAL A 85 -2.73 -14.37 2.31
N LEU A 86 -2.76 -13.12 2.77
CA LEU A 86 -3.84 -12.19 2.46
C LEU A 86 -3.87 -11.81 0.98
N GLY A 87 -2.70 -11.64 0.36
CA GLY A 87 -2.60 -11.38 -1.06
C GLY A 87 -3.15 -12.54 -1.89
N ALA A 88 -2.79 -13.78 -1.54
CA ALA A 88 -3.33 -14.98 -2.19
C ALA A 88 -4.86 -15.08 -2.02
N LEU A 89 -5.36 -14.88 -0.81
CA LEU A 89 -6.81 -14.87 -0.54
C LEU A 89 -7.51 -13.74 -1.31
N GLY A 90 -6.97 -12.53 -1.28
CA GLY A 90 -7.51 -11.38 -2.01
C GLY A 90 -7.55 -11.61 -3.52
N TYR A 91 -6.49 -12.23 -4.07
CA TYR A 91 -6.44 -12.57 -5.50
C TYR A 91 -7.50 -13.59 -5.91
N VAL A 92 -7.73 -14.63 -5.07
CA VAL A 92 -8.71 -15.69 -5.36
C VAL A 92 -10.15 -15.20 -5.15
N LEU A 93 -10.40 -14.40 -4.11
CA LEU A 93 -11.75 -14.02 -3.71
C LEU A 93 -12.24 -12.71 -4.33
N VAL A 94 -11.42 -12.02 -5.13
CA VAL A 94 -11.76 -10.69 -5.65
C VAL A 94 -13.04 -10.67 -6.49
N ASP A 95 -13.27 -11.68 -7.31
CA ASP A 95 -14.47 -11.77 -8.15
C ASP A 95 -15.73 -11.91 -7.29
N ASP A 96 -15.69 -12.80 -6.29
CA ASP A 96 -16.81 -13.04 -5.37
C ASP A 96 -17.12 -11.79 -4.52
N VAL A 97 -16.06 -11.13 -4.02
CA VAL A 97 -16.21 -9.90 -3.23
C VAL A 97 -16.80 -8.78 -4.09
N THR A 98 -16.34 -8.62 -5.32
CA THR A 98 -16.84 -7.61 -6.25
C THR A 98 -18.33 -7.87 -6.60
N ALA A 99 -18.69 -9.13 -6.82
CA ALA A 99 -20.09 -9.52 -7.05
C ALA A 99 -20.97 -9.24 -5.82
N LEU A 100 -20.48 -9.54 -4.61
CA LEU A 100 -21.19 -9.26 -3.35
C LEU A 100 -21.44 -7.77 -3.12
N LEU A 101 -20.56 -6.91 -3.58
CA LEU A 101 -20.70 -5.45 -3.49
C LEU A 101 -21.76 -4.89 -4.46
N GLY A 102 -22.27 -5.69 -5.38
CA GLY A 102 -23.28 -5.27 -6.36
C GLY A 102 -22.75 -4.24 -7.37
N VAL A 103 -21.44 -4.30 -7.67
CA VAL A 103 -20.81 -3.41 -8.65
C VAL A 103 -21.40 -3.71 -10.03
N ASN A 104 -21.70 -2.67 -10.80
CA ASN A 104 -22.28 -2.82 -12.13
C ASN A 104 -21.31 -3.52 -13.10
N GLU A 105 -21.87 -4.10 -14.18
CA GLU A 105 -21.12 -4.91 -15.14
C GLU A 105 -20.00 -4.16 -15.86
N THR A 106 -20.08 -2.84 -15.98
CA THR A 106 -19.05 -2.01 -16.64
C THR A 106 -17.88 -1.69 -15.73
N VAL A 107 -18.11 -1.56 -14.43
CA VAL A 107 -17.10 -1.20 -13.42
C VAL A 107 -16.45 -2.43 -12.79
N ALA A 108 -17.19 -3.53 -12.64
CA ALA A 108 -16.71 -4.75 -11.98
C ALA A 108 -15.38 -5.29 -12.55
N PRO A 109 -15.16 -5.38 -13.87
CA PRO A 109 -13.87 -5.83 -14.43
C PRO A 109 -12.72 -4.93 -14.01
N LEU A 110 -12.93 -3.61 -13.93
CA LEU A 110 -11.91 -2.65 -13.52
C LEU A 110 -11.55 -2.79 -12.04
N VAL A 111 -12.54 -3.04 -11.17
CA VAL A 111 -12.29 -3.34 -9.75
C VAL A 111 -11.44 -4.59 -9.62
N VAL A 112 -11.79 -5.66 -10.34
CA VAL A 112 -11.08 -6.94 -10.31
C VAL A 112 -9.64 -6.76 -10.81
N GLU A 113 -9.44 -6.05 -11.91
CA GLU A 113 -8.11 -5.77 -12.46
C GLU A 113 -7.23 -5.03 -11.45
N TYR A 114 -7.72 -3.93 -10.89
CA TYR A 114 -7.00 -3.16 -9.88
C TYR A 114 -6.65 -4.01 -8.66
N MET A 115 -7.63 -4.73 -8.13
CA MET A 115 -7.48 -5.52 -6.91
C MET A 115 -6.55 -6.72 -7.08
N ARG A 116 -6.52 -7.35 -8.25
CA ARG A 116 -5.58 -8.46 -8.52
C ARG A 116 -4.14 -7.98 -8.51
N VAL A 117 -3.84 -6.85 -9.14
CA VAL A 117 -2.50 -6.26 -9.11
C VAL A 117 -2.13 -5.87 -7.67
N TYR A 118 -3.07 -5.23 -6.96
CA TYR A 118 -2.85 -4.82 -5.58
C TYR A 118 -2.61 -6.03 -4.64
N ALA A 119 -3.37 -7.11 -4.81
CA ALA A 119 -3.23 -8.34 -4.03
C ALA A 119 -1.85 -9.00 -4.22
N VAL A 120 -1.36 -9.08 -5.46
CA VAL A 120 0.01 -9.55 -5.75
C VAL A 120 1.05 -8.64 -5.10
N GLY A 121 0.81 -7.34 -5.12
CA GLY A 121 1.71 -6.33 -4.55
C GLY A 121 1.58 -6.11 -3.04
N LEU A 122 0.65 -6.79 -2.38
CA LEU A 122 0.34 -6.57 -0.96
C LEU A 122 1.56 -6.72 -0.05
N PHE A 123 2.47 -7.63 -0.39
CA PHE A 123 3.75 -7.81 0.31
C PHE A 123 4.56 -6.50 0.37
N ALA A 124 4.62 -5.77 -0.71
CA ALA A 124 5.36 -4.51 -0.78
C ALA A 124 4.68 -3.41 0.04
N VAL A 125 3.36 -3.27 -0.09
CA VAL A 125 2.56 -2.28 0.64
C VAL A 125 2.62 -2.53 2.15
N PHE A 126 2.41 -3.80 2.54
CA PHE A 126 2.41 -4.23 3.93
C PHE A 126 3.81 -4.09 4.56
N GLY A 127 4.83 -4.60 3.88
CA GLY A 127 6.21 -4.50 4.34
C GLY A 127 6.68 -3.06 4.52
N PHE A 128 6.30 -2.16 3.60
CA PHE A 128 6.61 -0.74 3.74
C PHE A 128 5.90 -0.10 4.94
N ALA A 129 4.63 -0.43 5.18
CA ALA A 129 3.90 0.07 6.36
C ALA A 129 4.56 -0.39 7.67
N VAL A 130 4.99 -1.66 7.73
CA VAL A 130 5.72 -2.22 8.89
C VAL A 130 7.08 -1.55 9.06
N PHE A 131 7.87 -1.36 7.98
CA PHE A 131 9.11 -0.60 8.03
C PHE A 131 8.90 0.77 8.68
N MET A 132 7.92 1.52 8.19
CA MET A 132 7.57 2.85 8.73
C MET A 132 7.25 2.80 10.23
N ALA A 133 6.52 1.77 10.67
CA ALA A 133 6.13 1.60 12.06
C ALA A 133 7.30 1.22 12.97
N LEU A 134 8.15 0.29 12.53
CA LEU A 134 9.34 -0.15 13.27
C LEU A 134 10.34 0.99 13.48
N MET A 135 10.59 1.78 12.45
CA MET A 135 11.47 2.96 12.54
C MET A 135 10.91 3.99 13.53
N ARG A 136 9.59 4.23 13.51
CA ARG A 136 8.93 5.11 14.50
C ARG A 136 9.02 4.53 15.92
N GLY A 137 8.83 3.23 16.09
CA GLY A 137 8.99 2.55 17.38
C GLY A 137 10.41 2.68 17.95
N TYR A 138 11.41 2.67 17.10
CA TYR A 138 12.81 2.92 17.50
C TYR A 138 13.07 4.39 17.86
N GLY A 139 12.23 5.32 17.39
CA GLY A 139 12.37 6.76 17.59
C GLY A 139 12.85 7.54 16.36
N ASP A 140 13.18 6.85 15.25
CA ASP A 140 13.53 7.53 14.00
C ASP A 140 12.25 7.77 13.17
N THR A 141 11.79 9.00 13.17
CA THR A 141 10.65 9.45 12.37
C THR A 141 11.04 10.19 11.09
N VAL A 142 12.32 10.53 10.96
CA VAL A 142 12.84 11.33 9.85
C VAL A 142 13.20 10.45 8.66
N THR A 143 13.92 9.36 8.88
CA THR A 143 14.28 8.41 7.80
C THR A 143 13.05 7.88 7.06
N PRO A 144 12.02 7.33 7.73
CA PRO A 144 10.83 6.85 7.02
C PRO A 144 10.05 7.97 6.33
N MET A 145 10.12 9.22 6.81
CA MET A 145 9.53 10.37 6.12
C MET A 145 10.17 10.62 4.75
N TYR A 146 11.49 10.57 4.66
CA TYR A 146 12.19 10.75 3.38
C TYR A 146 11.93 9.59 2.41
N VAL A 147 11.91 8.36 2.91
CA VAL A 147 11.59 7.19 2.06
C VAL A 147 10.15 7.29 1.55
N MET A 148 9.20 7.72 2.39
CA MET A 148 7.83 7.98 1.97
C MET A 148 7.74 9.09 0.94
N ALA A 149 8.46 10.21 1.13
CA ALA A 149 8.50 11.31 0.17
C ALA A 149 8.96 10.81 -1.22
N GLY A 150 10.04 10.03 -1.25
CA GLY A 150 10.53 9.40 -2.48
C GLY A 150 9.49 8.50 -3.15
N SER A 151 8.78 7.68 -2.36
CA SER A 151 7.70 6.82 -2.86
C SER A 151 6.54 7.63 -3.47
N VAL A 152 6.14 8.74 -2.82
CA VAL A 152 5.06 9.61 -3.31
C VAL A 152 5.45 10.29 -4.62
N VAL A 153 6.65 10.87 -4.68
CA VAL A 153 7.15 11.49 -5.92
C VAL A 153 7.21 10.48 -7.06
N LEU A 154 7.71 9.29 -6.77
CA LEU A 154 7.79 8.22 -7.77
C LEU A 154 6.40 7.79 -8.26
N ASN A 155 5.42 7.62 -7.36
CA ASN A 155 4.05 7.28 -7.74
C ASN A 155 3.43 8.38 -8.63
N ILE A 156 3.52 9.66 -8.22
CA ILE A 156 2.99 10.80 -9.01
C ILE A 156 3.55 10.81 -10.44
N LEU A 157 4.80 10.40 -10.62
CA LEU A 157 5.44 10.33 -11.94
C LEU A 157 5.08 9.06 -12.71
N LEU A 158 4.94 7.93 -12.03
CA LEU A 158 4.63 6.64 -12.66
C LEU A 158 3.16 6.50 -13.03
N ASP A 159 2.23 7.08 -12.26
CA ASP A 159 0.80 7.00 -12.53
C ASP A 159 0.45 7.40 -13.97
N PRO A 160 0.76 8.63 -14.45
CA PRO A 160 0.40 8.99 -15.80
C PRO A 160 1.09 8.13 -16.86
N ILE A 161 2.32 7.64 -16.58
CA ILE A 161 3.04 6.77 -17.52
C ILE A 161 2.36 5.42 -17.64
N PHE A 162 1.99 4.79 -16.53
CA PHE A 162 1.39 3.46 -16.56
C PHE A 162 -0.09 3.47 -16.88
N ILE A 163 -0.82 4.55 -16.53
CA ILE A 163 -2.24 4.70 -16.85
C ILE A 163 -2.43 4.97 -18.35
N PHE A 164 -1.74 5.99 -18.89
CA PHE A 164 -1.95 6.49 -20.26
C PHE A 164 -0.93 5.94 -21.27
N GLY A 165 0.22 5.43 -20.82
CA GLY A 165 1.33 5.09 -21.69
C GLY A 165 2.01 6.32 -22.30
N PHE A 166 2.39 6.21 -23.57
CA PHE A 166 3.00 7.27 -24.35
C PHE A 166 2.11 7.70 -25.55
N ASP A 167 0.81 7.41 -25.49
CA ASP A 167 -0.15 7.81 -26.51
C ASP A 167 -1.09 8.86 -25.91
N ALA A 168 -0.87 10.15 -26.26
CA ALA A 168 -1.61 11.31 -25.76
C ALA A 168 -1.58 11.43 -24.22
N ASN A 169 -0.43 11.24 -23.62
CA ASN A 169 -0.24 11.29 -22.17
C ASN A 169 -0.36 12.74 -21.64
N PRO A 170 -1.30 13.00 -20.71
CA PRO A 170 -1.55 14.35 -20.22
C PRO A 170 -0.34 15.01 -19.53
N LEU A 171 0.56 14.23 -18.93
CA LEU A 171 1.76 14.75 -18.28
C LEU A 171 2.75 15.31 -19.33
N PHE A 172 3.01 14.55 -20.39
CA PHE A 172 3.93 14.98 -21.45
C PHE A 172 3.39 16.21 -22.19
N GLY A 173 2.07 16.24 -22.44
CA GLY A 173 1.41 17.41 -23.02
C GLY A 173 1.53 18.66 -22.13
N ALA A 174 1.31 18.53 -20.82
CA ALA A 174 1.42 19.63 -19.87
C ALA A 174 2.85 20.17 -19.72
N LEU A 175 3.87 19.32 -19.90
CA LEU A 175 5.29 19.69 -19.83
C LEU A 175 5.88 20.14 -21.16
N GLY A 176 5.10 20.10 -22.27
CA GLY A 176 5.60 20.42 -23.61
C GLY A 176 6.58 19.39 -24.16
N LEU A 177 6.55 18.15 -23.67
CA LEU A 177 7.48 17.06 -24.00
C LEU A 177 6.95 16.12 -25.11
N GLY A 178 6.08 16.59 -26.01
CA GLY A 178 5.46 15.78 -27.06
C GLY A 178 6.45 15.06 -27.98
N GLY A 179 7.63 15.64 -28.24
CA GLY A 179 8.68 14.98 -29.02
C GLY A 179 9.29 13.76 -28.29
N LEU A 180 9.44 13.82 -26.97
CA LEU A 180 9.91 12.71 -26.14
C LEU A 180 8.83 11.64 -26.03
N GLU A 181 7.57 12.03 -25.90
CA GLU A 181 6.41 11.15 -25.90
C GLU A 181 6.34 10.31 -27.19
N ALA A 182 6.38 10.97 -28.35
CA ALA A 182 6.37 10.30 -29.66
C ALA A 182 7.55 9.33 -29.82
N ALA A 183 8.76 9.75 -29.43
CA ALA A 183 9.94 8.87 -29.49
C ALA A 183 9.81 7.66 -28.56
N ALA A 184 9.23 7.84 -27.37
CA ALA A 184 8.98 6.75 -26.44
C ALA A 184 7.89 5.79 -26.95
N LEU A 185 6.83 6.32 -27.59
CA LEU A 185 5.78 5.52 -28.21
C LEU A 185 6.35 4.68 -29.36
N ASP A 186 7.13 5.32 -30.26
CA ASP A 186 7.78 4.62 -31.38
C ASP A 186 8.74 3.51 -30.92
N ALA A 187 9.46 3.75 -29.81
CA ALA A 187 10.43 2.79 -29.28
C ALA A 187 9.78 1.62 -28.52
N THR A 188 8.65 1.84 -27.86
CA THR A 188 8.05 0.86 -26.93
C THR A 188 6.70 0.32 -27.36
N GLY A 189 5.95 1.07 -28.15
CA GLY A 189 4.55 0.77 -28.48
C GLY A 189 3.61 0.80 -27.26
N PHE A 190 4.04 1.39 -26.14
CA PHE A 190 3.30 1.32 -24.89
C PHE A 190 2.20 2.39 -24.81
N THR A 191 0.94 1.94 -24.81
CA THR A 191 -0.27 2.77 -24.78
C THR A 191 -0.96 2.81 -23.41
N GLY A 192 -0.28 2.32 -22.36
CA GLY A 192 -0.80 2.31 -20.99
C GLY A 192 -1.60 1.04 -20.64
N TRP A 193 -1.81 0.88 -19.33
CA TRP A 193 -2.58 -0.23 -18.76
C TRP A 193 -3.81 0.24 -17.99
N GLY A 194 -4.25 1.49 -18.19
CA GLY A 194 -5.44 2.02 -17.52
C GLY A 194 -5.39 1.90 -16.00
N ILE A 195 -6.46 1.38 -15.41
CA ILE A 195 -6.57 1.22 -13.96
C ILE A 195 -5.56 0.21 -13.39
N GLY A 196 -5.22 -0.84 -14.13
CA GLY A 196 -4.15 -1.77 -13.77
C GLY A 196 -2.80 -1.06 -13.68
N GLY A 197 -2.56 -0.08 -14.57
CA GLY A 197 -1.39 0.79 -14.54
C GLY A 197 -1.28 1.60 -13.25
N ALA A 198 -2.37 2.17 -12.76
CA ALA A 198 -2.42 2.86 -11.47
C ALA A 198 -2.04 1.92 -10.31
N ALA A 199 -2.59 0.70 -10.29
CA ALA A 199 -2.24 -0.29 -9.29
C ALA A 199 -0.75 -0.67 -9.35
N ILE A 200 -0.18 -0.81 -10.55
CA ILE A 200 1.25 -1.11 -10.75
C ILE A 200 2.12 0.06 -10.26
N ALA A 201 1.76 1.31 -10.55
CA ALA A 201 2.48 2.49 -10.06
C ALA A 201 2.49 2.54 -8.52
N THR A 202 1.32 2.30 -7.92
CA THR A 202 1.13 2.23 -6.46
C THR A 202 1.99 1.14 -5.82
N VAL A 203 1.87 -0.09 -6.29
CA VAL A 203 2.63 -1.23 -5.77
C VAL A 203 4.13 -1.07 -6.04
N GLY A 204 4.50 -0.63 -7.25
CA GLY A 204 5.89 -0.45 -7.66
C GLY A 204 6.63 0.61 -6.82
N SER A 205 5.99 1.76 -6.59
CA SER A 205 6.55 2.82 -5.74
C SER A 205 6.71 2.36 -4.28
N ARG A 206 5.78 1.58 -3.75
CA ARG A 206 5.87 0.97 -2.42
C ARG A 206 6.91 -0.13 -2.34
N ALA A 207 7.06 -0.94 -3.39
CA ALA A 207 8.09 -1.98 -3.47
C ALA A 207 9.50 -1.37 -3.45
N LEU A 208 9.74 -0.32 -4.23
CA LEU A 208 11.02 0.37 -4.21
C LEU A 208 11.29 1.03 -2.85
N ALA A 209 10.27 1.65 -2.24
CA ALA A 209 10.38 2.20 -0.89
C ALA A 209 10.68 1.12 0.16
N LEU A 210 10.04 -0.06 0.06
CA LEU A 210 10.34 -1.20 0.92
C LEU A 210 11.79 -1.68 0.73
N LEU A 211 12.27 -1.80 -0.50
CA LEU A 211 13.64 -2.21 -0.78
C LEU A 211 14.67 -1.24 -0.15
N VAL A 212 14.42 0.07 -0.27
CA VAL A 212 15.26 1.09 0.39
C VAL A 212 15.15 0.94 1.92
N GLY A 213 13.95 0.76 2.46
CA GLY A 213 13.72 0.55 3.88
C GLY A 213 14.43 -0.69 4.42
N LEU A 214 14.33 -1.82 3.71
CA LEU A 214 15.04 -3.06 4.06
C LEU A 214 16.56 -2.88 4.03
N GLN A 215 17.08 -2.18 3.02
CA GLN A 215 18.50 -1.89 2.93
C GLN A 215 18.99 -1.08 4.14
N ILE A 216 18.23 -0.07 4.57
CA ILE A 216 18.53 0.73 5.77
C ILE A 216 18.52 -0.17 7.02
N MET A 217 17.50 -0.97 7.20
CA MET A 217 17.36 -1.84 8.38
C MET A 217 18.42 -2.95 8.42
N PHE A 218 18.79 -3.56 7.29
CA PHE A 218 19.85 -4.58 7.24
C PHE A 218 21.23 -3.98 7.52
N ARG A 219 21.51 -2.76 7.07
CA ARG A 219 22.76 -2.05 7.40
C ARG A 219 22.83 -1.70 8.89
N GLY A 220 21.70 -1.30 9.48
CA GLY A 220 21.62 -0.91 10.88
C GLY A 220 22.34 0.41 11.21
N ASP A 221 22.63 1.23 10.19
CA ASP A 221 23.30 2.52 10.35
C ASP A 221 22.32 3.60 10.88
N ARG A 222 21.05 3.37 10.70
CA ARG A 222 19.95 4.28 11.12
C ARG A 222 18.77 3.47 11.60
N GLY A 223 18.19 3.87 12.72
CA GLY A 223 17.02 3.23 13.29
C GLY A 223 17.27 1.79 13.76
N VAL A 224 16.21 0.99 13.78
CA VAL A 224 16.26 -0.40 14.24
C VAL A 224 16.90 -1.31 13.17
N ARG A 225 17.80 -2.19 13.61
CA ARG A 225 18.42 -3.20 12.75
C ARG A 225 17.55 -4.46 12.67
N ILE A 226 17.51 -5.10 11.49
CA ILE A 226 16.98 -6.45 11.31
C ILE A 226 18.08 -7.43 10.94
N ARG A 227 17.89 -8.71 11.31
CA ARG A 227 18.84 -9.79 11.03
C ARG A 227 18.12 -10.95 10.35
N LEU A 228 18.61 -11.36 9.21
CA LEU A 228 17.99 -12.46 8.45
C LEU A 228 17.94 -13.77 9.25
N SER A 229 18.94 -14.03 10.10
CA SER A 229 18.97 -15.20 11.00
C SER A 229 17.84 -15.23 12.03
N GLU A 230 17.22 -14.08 12.31
CA GLU A 230 16.14 -13.91 13.28
C GLU A 230 14.76 -13.79 12.61
N MET A 231 14.66 -13.98 11.29
CA MET A 231 13.40 -13.86 10.54
C MET A 231 12.63 -15.17 10.38
N LEU A 232 13.08 -16.27 10.99
CA LEU A 232 12.24 -17.46 11.10
C LEU A 232 11.11 -17.19 12.10
N PRO A 233 9.83 -17.33 11.71
CA PRO A 233 8.71 -17.01 12.57
C PRO A 233 8.71 -17.82 13.87
N ASP A 234 8.78 -17.12 15.00
CA ASP A 234 8.67 -17.70 16.34
C ASP A 234 7.21 -17.69 16.80
N PRO A 235 6.59 -18.86 17.07
CA PRO A 235 5.20 -18.94 17.50
C PRO A 235 4.89 -18.20 18.81
N GLU A 236 5.83 -18.13 19.74
CA GLU A 236 5.65 -17.40 21.00
C GLU A 236 5.60 -15.89 20.76
N PHE A 237 6.50 -15.40 19.92
CA PHE A 237 6.45 -14.01 19.48
C PHE A 237 5.18 -13.71 18.70
N GLY A 238 4.72 -14.64 17.85
CA GLY A 238 3.47 -14.53 17.12
C GLY A 238 2.25 -14.34 18.03
N LYS A 239 2.16 -15.06 19.15
CA LYS A 239 1.10 -14.85 20.16
C LYS A 239 1.12 -13.43 20.73
N THR A 240 2.32 -12.90 20.98
CA THR A 240 2.48 -11.53 21.49
C THR A 240 2.03 -10.50 20.45
N VAL A 241 2.42 -10.68 19.18
CA VAL A 241 1.98 -9.83 18.07
C VAL A 241 0.47 -9.86 17.91
N LEU A 242 -0.15 -11.05 18.00
CA LEU A 242 -1.60 -11.19 17.95
C LEU A 242 -2.28 -10.49 19.14
N GLY A 243 -1.76 -10.67 20.36
CA GLY A 243 -2.33 -10.03 21.55
C GLY A 243 -2.37 -8.52 21.50
N ILE A 244 -1.34 -7.88 20.94
CA ILE A 244 -1.24 -6.42 20.78
C ILE A 244 -1.94 -5.96 19.50
N GLY A 245 -1.79 -6.69 18.41
CA GLY A 245 -2.21 -6.28 17.08
C GLY A 245 -3.70 -6.50 16.80
N LEU A 246 -4.32 -7.54 17.35
CA LEU A 246 -5.74 -7.85 17.10
C LEU A 246 -6.69 -6.69 17.42
N PRO A 247 -6.57 -5.99 18.58
CA PRO A 247 -7.42 -4.82 18.84
C PRO A 247 -7.28 -3.72 17.80
N ALA A 248 -6.05 -3.41 17.37
CA ALA A 248 -5.78 -2.39 16.36
C ALA A 248 -6.30 -2.81 14.96
N SER A 249 -6.15 -4.10 14.62
CA SER A 249 -6.73 -4.65 13.38
C SER A 249 -8.25 -4.60 13.40
N ALA A 250 -8.88 -4.93 14.52
CA ALA A 250 -10.32 -4.93 14.68
C ALA A 250 -10.92 -3.51 14.51
N GLU A 251 -10.26 -2.49 15.05
CA GLU A 251 -10.67 -1.08 14.84
C GLU A 251 -10.64 -0.71 13.35
N GLY A 252 -9.54 -1.00 12.67
CA GLY A 252 -9.41 -0.75 11.22
C GLY A 252 -10.42 -1.53 10.39
N ALA A 253 -10.64 -2.81 10.70
CA ALA A 253 -11.62 -3.65 10.04
C ALA A 253 -13.04 -3.14 10.24
N ALA A 254 -13.42 -2.76 11.46
CA ALA A 254 -14.74 -2.19 11.75
C ALA A 254 -14.99 -0.90 10.96
N ARG A 255 -13.98 -0.05 10.84
CA ARG A 255 -14.06 1.16 10.01
C ARG A 255 -14.27 0.83 8.53
N SER A 256 -13.54 -0.15 8.00
CA SER A 256 -13.69 -0.60 6.61
C SER A 256 -15.09 -1.16 6.35
N VAL A 257 -15.57 -2.04 7.22
CA VAL A 257 -16.92 -2.63 7.12
C VAL A 257 -17.99 -1.54 7.15
N SER A 258 -17.84 -0.52 8.01
CA SER A 258 -18.78 0.60 8.08
C SER A 258 -18.83 1.41 6.79
N ILE A 259 -17.68 1.68 6.17
CA ILE A 259 -17.59 2.38 4.87
C ILE A 259 -18.23 1.52 3.77
N THR A 260 -17.90 0.22 3.73
CA THR A 260 -18.48 -0.72 2.76
C THR A 260 -20.01 -0.81 2.89
N ALA A 261 -20.52 -0.93 4.11
CA ALA A 261 -21.96 -0.96 4.36
C ALA A 261 -22.66 0.32 3.87
N LEU A 262 -22.02 1.49 4.09
CA LEU A 262 -22.53 2.75 3.59
C LEU A 262 -22.57 2.78 2.06
N LEU A 263 -21.52 2.32 1.39
CA LEU A 263 -21.46 2.26 -0.08
C LEU A 263 -22.54 1.33 -0.64
N VAL A 264 -22.75 0.16 -0.04
CA VAL A 264 -23.82 -0.77 -0.43
C VAL A 264 -25.19 -0.14 -0.28
N VAL A 265 -25.42 0.61 0.81
CA VAL A 265 -26.68 1.34 1.00
C VAL A 265 -26.85 2.40 -0.08
N VAL A 266 -25.83 3.23 -0.33
CA VAL A 266 -25.88 4.29 -1.35
C VAL A 266 -26.10 3.71 -2.75
N ALA A 267 -25.45 2.59 -3.09
CA ALA A 267 -25.61 1.92 -4.39
C ALA A 267 -27.05 1.44 -4.66
N ASN A 268 -27.86 1.21 -3.60
CA ASN A 268 -29.25 0.83 -3.74
C ASN A 268 -30.21 2.02 -3.98
N PHE A 269 -29.71 3.27 -3.94
CA PHE A 269 -30.52 4.45 -4.27
C PHE A 269 -30.23 4.90 -5.71
N PRO A 270 -31.17 4.71 -6.67
CA PRO A 270 -30.91 4.91 -8.11
C PRO A 270 -30.62 6.36 -8.55
N ASN A 271 -30.72 7.33 -7.64
CA ASN A 271 -30.50 8.76 -7.90
C ASN A 271 -29.32 9.36 -7.10
N ALA A 272 -28.46 8.55 -6.50
CA ALA A 272 -27.42 9.03 -5.57
C ALA A 272 -25.99 9.00 -6.17
N VAL A 273 -25.84 8.63 -7.44
CA VAL A 273 -24.55 8.63 -8.16
C VAL A 273 -24.73 9.32 -9.52
#